data_57b5ed022098e74f2cb3d17335e4df7f
#
_entry.id   57b5ed022098e74f2cb3d17335e4df7f
#
_cell.length_a   1.000
_cell.length_b   1.000
_cell.length_c   1.000
_cell.angle_alpha   90.00
_cell.angle_beta   90.00
_cell.angle_gamma   90.00
#
_symmetry.space_group_name_H-M   'P 1'
#
loop_
_entity.id
_entity.type
_entity.pdbx_description
1 polymer ?
#
loop_
_entity_poly.entity_id
_entity_poly.type
_entity_poly.pdbx_seq_one_letter_code
_entity_poly.pdbx_strand_id
1 'polypeptide(L)'
;GGIFNGDYILAALALDMQANGLLHGPVVGTVMSNLGLELLLAEKGIAFERAAVGDRYVLERMKITGSNLGGEPSGHILLPHLTRSGDGLIAALQILGVMCRTGKTASELLNQFVPVPQKLVNLPDIDKVVLKEAYIIQIVAAVEAELGNNGRVILRPSGTEPLIRVMVEALDEPALDKAMEKLVTAIESYR
;
A
#
# COMPACT_ATOMS: atom_id res chain seq x y z
N GLY A 1 7.36 7.79 21.14
CA GLY A 1 6.59 6.67 20.59
C GLY A 1 6.39 6.86 19.09
N GLY A 2 6.52 5.79 18.31
CA GLY A 2 6.26 5.82 16.86
C GLY A 2 4.77 5.74 16.57
N ILE A 3 4.37 6.25 15.41
CA ILE A 3 3.04 6.04 14.84
C ILE A 3 3.18 4.90 13.83
N PHE A 4 2.38 3.84 14.00
CA PHE A 4 2.30 2.71 13.09
C PHE A 4 0.97 2.78 12.33
N ASN A 5 1.04 2.82 11.01
CA ASN A 5 -0.14 2.78 10.16
C ASN A 5 -0.61 1.33 9.89
N GLY A 6 -1.66 1.15 9.08
CA GLY A 6 -2.22 -0.17 8.79
C GLY A 6 -1.26 -1.15 8.12
N ASP A 7 -0.28 -0.68 7.36
CA ASP A 7 0.70 -1.56 6.71
C ASP A 7 1.58 -2.30 7.73
N TYR A 8 1.95 -1.65 8.83
CA TYR A 8 2.69 -2.31 9.92
C TYR A 8 1.83 -3.37 10.64
N ILE A 9 0.54 -3.10 10.79
CA ILE A 9 -0.40 -4.06 11.38
C ILE A 9 -0.57 -5.27 10.45
N LEU A 10 -0.73 -5.03 9.14
CA LEU A 10 -0.79 -6.09 8.13
C LEU A 10 0.48 -6.95 8.14
N ALA A 11 1.67 -6.32 8.20
CA ALA A 11 2.94 -7.03 8.29
C ALA A 11 3.00 -7.94 9.51
N ALA A 12 2.70 -7.40 10.69
CA ALA A 12 2.76 -8.16 11.95
C ALA A 12 1.78 -9.34 11.96
N LEU A 13 0.54 -9.11 11.53
CA LEU A 13 -0.48 -10.17 11.47
C LEU A 13 -0.14 -11.22 10.40
N ALA A 14 0.36 -10.81 9.23
CA ALA A 14 0.76 -11.73 8.17
C ALA A 14 1.86 -12.69 8.63
N LEU A 15 2.89 -12.16 9.28
CA LEU A 15 4.00 -12.96 9.79
C LEU A 15 3.57 -13.92 10.90
N ASP A 16 2.73 -13.46 11.84
CA ASP A 16 2.20 -14.33 12.90
C ASP A 16 1.28 -15.41 12.34
N MET A 17 0.35 -15.05 11.46
CA MET A 17 -0.56 -16.01 10.84
C MET A 17 0.19 -17.03 9.99
N GLN A 18 1.21 -16.63 9.24
CA GLN A 18 2.05 -17.55 8.48
C GLN A 18 2.79 -18.53 9.40
N ALA A 19 3.44 -18.01 10.44
CA ALA A 19 4.19 -18.84 11.39
C ALA A 19 3.32 -19.88 12.10
N ASN A 20 2.02 -19.61 12.25
CA ASN A 20 1.06 -20.51 12.88
C ASN A 20 0.23 -21.33 11.87
N GLY A 21 0.49 -21.24 10.56
CA GLY A 21 -0.25 -21.95 9.52
C GLY A 21 -1.70 -21.48 9.36
N LEU A 22 -2.00 -20.25 9.76
CA LEU A 22 -3.32 -19.64 9.74
C LEU A 22 -3.54 -18.67 8.57
N LEU A 23 -2.48 -18.31 7.84
CA LEU A 23 -2.58 -17.44 6.69
C LEU A 23 -3.08 -18.22 5.47
N HIS A 24 -4.17 -17.76 4.86
CA HIS A 24 -4.73 -18.34 3.64
C HIS A 24 -4.78 -17.30 2.53
N GLY A 25 -4.36 -17.69 1.33
CA GLY A 25 -4.25 -16.79 0.18
C GLY A 25 -3.21 -15.70 0.36
N PRO A 26 -3.17 -14.71 -0.54
CA PRO A 26 -2.27 -13.57 -0.44
C PRO A 26 -2.75 -12.60 0.65
N VAL A 27 -1.84 -11.78 1.19
CA VAL A 27 -2.24 -10.57 1.92
C VAL A 27 -2.76 -9.55 0.90
N VAL A 28 -3.93 -8.96 1.15
CA VAL A 28 -4.51 -7.97 0.24
C VAL A 28 -4.39 -6.57 0.84
N GLY A 29 -3.53 -5.75 0.23
CA GLY A 29 -3.45 -4.31 0.51
C GLY A 29 -4.18 -3.47 -0.54
N THR A 30 -3.92 -2.18 -0.53
CA THR A 30 -4.37 -1.28 -1.59
C THR A 30 -3.20 -0.77 -2.42
N VAL A 31 -3.51 -0.10 -3.53
CA VAL A 31 -2.49 0.63 -4.30
C VAL A 31 -1.74 1.66 -3.45
N MET A 32 -2.28 2.07 -2.30
CA MET A 32 -1.64 3.03 -1.39
C MET A 32 -0.76 2.36 -0.33
N SER A 33 -0.78 1.04 -0.19
CA SER A 33 0.13 0.32 0.73
C SER A 33 1.58 0.51 0.28
N ASN A 34 2.46 0.78 1.24
CA ASN A 34 3.87 1.09 0.96
C ASN A 34 4.60 -0.10 0.30
N LEU A 35 5.51 0.18 -0.61
CA LEU A 35 6.33 -0.84 -1.28
C LEU A 35 7.14 -1.67 -0.28
N GLY A 36 7.56 -1.08 0.86
CA GLY A 36 8.27 -1.78 1.91
C GLY A 36 7.51 -2.97 2.52
N LEU A 37 6.18 -2.86 2.63
CA LEU A 37 5.34 -4.00 3.03
C LEU A 37 5.41 -5.14 2.00
N GLU A 38 5.28 -4.83 0.72
CA GLU A 38 5.34 -5.82 -0.35
C GLU A 38 6.70 -6.53 -0.38
N LEU A 39 7.79 -5.77 -0.26
CA LEU A 39 9.15 -6.32 -0.22
C LEU A 39 9.37 -7.24 1.00
N LEU A 40 8.89 -6.83 2.19
CA LEU A 40 8.93 -7.69 3.37
C LEU A 40 8.17 -8.99 3.14
N LEU A 41 6.94 -8.91 2.64
CA LEU A 41 6.10 -10.10 2.44
C LEU A 41 6.72 -11.03 1.40
N ALA A 42 7.28 -10.49 0.30
CA ALA A 42 8.00 -11.26 -0.71
C ALA A 42 9.24 -11.97 -0.12
N GLU A 43 10.04 -11.28 0.72
CA GLU A 43 11.18 -11.89 1.43
C GLU A 43 10.75 -13.08 2.31
N LYS A 44 9.57 -12.99 2.91
CA LYS A 44 9.01 -14.06 3.76
C LYS A 44 8.21 -15.11 2.99
N GLY A 45 8.18 -15.04 1.65
CA GLY A 45 7.43 -15.98 0.82
C GLY A 45 5.91 -15.84 0.93
N ILE A 46 5.42 -14.69 1.36
CA ILE A 46 4.00 -14.35 1.46
C ILE A 46 3.58 -13.61 0.20
N ALA A 47 2.60 -14.13 -0.51
CA ALA A 47 2.03 -13.44 -1.66
C ALA A 47 1.31 -12.15 -1.22
N PHE A 48 1.45 -11.09 -2.00
CA PHE A 48 0.79 -9.81 -1.77
C PHE A 48 0.03 -9.38 -3.02
N GLU A 49 -1.18 -8.87 -2.82
CA GLU A 49 -2.00 -8.32 -3.90
C GLU A 49 -2.53 -6.94 -3.55
N ARG A 50 -2.70 -6.11 -4.59
CA ARG A 50 -3.17 -4.74 -4.44
C ARG A 50 -4.58 -4.61 -5.01
N ALA A 51 -5.49 -4.05 -4.19
CA ALA A 51 -6.81 -3.62 -4.62
C ALA A 51 -6.86 -2.10 -4.84
N ALA A 52 -7.93 -1.60 -5.42
CA ALA A 52 -8.24 -0.18 -5.39
C ALA A 52 -8.46 0.29 -3.94
N VAL A 53 -8.33 1.60 -3.71
CA VAL A 53 -8.56 2.21 -2.38
C VAL A 53 -10.02 2.08 -1.98
N GLY A 54 -10.26 1.58 -0.79
CA GLY A 54 -11.57 1.35 -0.18
C GLY A 54 -11.72 -0.11 0.28
N ASP A 55 -12.19 -0.28 1.51
CA ASP A 55 -12.39 -1.56 2.18
C ASP A 55 -13.24 -2.54 1.35
N ARG A 56 -14.24 -2.02 0.63
CA ARG A 56 -15.06 -2.81 -0.31
C ARG A 56 -14.21 -3.51 -1.37
N TYR A 57 -13.27 -2.80 -1.98
CA TYR A 57 -12.43 -3.36 -3.05
C TYR A 57 -11.42 -4.36 -2.50
N VAL A 58 -10.89 -4.08 -1.30
CA VAL A 58 -10.03 -5.02 -0.58
C VAL A 58 -10.79 -6.30 -0.29
N LEU A 59 -12.01 -6.20 0.27
CA LEU A 59 -12.83 -7.36 0.60
C LEU A 59 -13.24 -8.18 -0.64
N GLU A 60 -13.56 -7.50 -1.75
CA GLU A 60 -13.87 -8.15 -3.03
C GLU A 60 -12.66 -8.93 -3.55
N ARG A 61 -11.46 -8.33 -3.51
CA ARG A 61 -10.23 -9.00 -3.91
C ARG A 61 -9.90 -10.19 -3.02
N MET A 62 -10.05 -10.05 -1.70
CA MET A 62 -9.89 -11.14 -0.74
C MET A 62 -10.80 -12.33 -1.05
N LYS A 63 -12.07 -12.09 -1.41
CA LYS A 63 -13.01 -13.15 -1.80
C LYS A 63 -12.56 -13.89 -3.06
N ILE A 64 -12.06 -13.16 -4.07
CA ILE A 64 -11.59 -13.75 -5.33
C ILE A 64 -10.35 -14.63 -5.09
N THR A 65 -9.44 -14.18 -4.23
CA THR A 65 -8.15 -14.84 -3.99
C THR A 65 -8.16 -15.86 -2.85
N GLY A 66 -9.27 -15.97 -2.12
CA GLY A 66 -9.35 -16.81 -0.93
C GLY A 66 -8.53 -16.29 0.26
N SER A 67 -8.23 -14.99 0.26
CA SER A 67 -7.46 -14.33 1.32
C SER A 67 -8.26 -14.20 2.61
N ASN A 68 -7.58 -14.38 3.74
CA ASN A 68 -8.16 -14.15 5.07
C ASN A 68 -7.53 -12.98 5.83
N LEU A 69 -6.62 -12.21 5.20
CA LEU A 69 -6.02 -11.01 5.76
C LEU A 69 -5.90 -9.92 4.70
N GLY A 70 -6.47 -8.76 4.96
CA GLY A 70 -6.32 -7.58 4.10
C GLY A 70 -6.51 -6.29 4.87
N GLY A 71 -6.26 -5.17 4.20
CA GLY A 71 -6.48 -3.86 4.82
C GLY A 71 -5.86 -2.71 4.05
N GLU A 72 -5.87 -1.56 4.71
CA GLU A 72 -5.43 -0.28 4.16
C GLU A 72 -4.44 0.41 5.10
N PRO A 73 -3.54 1.26 4.57
CA PRO A 73 -2.65 2.09 5.40
C PRO A 73 -3.41 2.96 6.42
N SER A 74 -4.66 3.31 6.13
CA SER A 74 -5.55 4.06 7.03
C SER A 74 -5.86 3.34 8.35
N GLY A 75 -5.59 2.02 8.45
CA GLY A 75 -5.85 1.20 9.62
C GLY A 75 -7.13 0.37 9.55
N HIS A 76 -7.87 0.39 8.44
CA HIS A 76 -8.95 -0.55 8.19
C HIS A 76 -8.36 -1.93 7.92
N ILE A 77 -8.41 -2.81 8.92
CA ILE A 77 -7.93 -4.19 8.82
C ILE A 77 -9.11 -5.13 8.68
N LEU A 78 -9.05 -6.01 7.69
CA LEU A 78 -10.10 -6.96 7.32
C LEU A 78 -9.67 -8.38 7.68
N LEU A 79 -10.44 -9.01 8.54
CA LEU A 79 -10.27 -10.39 9.01
C LEU A 79 -11.61 -11.13 8.85
N PRO A 80 -11.98 -11.58 7.63
CA PRO A 80 -13.33 -12.09 7.32
C PRO A 80 -13.76 -13.30 8.14
N HIS A 81 -12.80 -14.03 8.70
CA HIS A 81 -13.07 -15.16 9.59
C HIS A 81 -13.48 -14.73 11.01
N LEU A 82 -13.27 -13.47 11.39
CA LEU A 82 -13.62 -12.90 12.69
C LEU A 82 -14.78 -11.91 12.61
N THR A 83 -14.82 -11.10 11.55
CA THR A 83 -15.83 -10.04 11.38
C THR A 83 -16.15 -9.79 9.92
N ARG A 84 -17.36 -9.30 9.63
CA ARG A 84 -17.81 -9.01 8.26
C ARG A 84 -17.33 -7.65 7.73
N SER A 85 -16.84 -6.79 8.60
CA SER A 85 -16.33 -5.44 8.27
C SER A 85 -14.97 -5.20 8.92
N GLY A 86 -14.27 -4.17 8.48
CA GLY A 86 -13.09 -3.69 9.20
C GLY A 86 -13.48 -3.26 10.62
N ASP A 87 -12.80 -3.83 11.62
CA ASP A 87 -13.03 -3.55 13.03
C ASP A 87 -11.70 -3.30 13.75
N GLY A 88 -11.49 -2.04 14.13
CA GLY A 88 -10.26 -1.61 14.80
C GLY A 88 -10.05 -2.27 16.16
N LEU A 89 -11.14 -2.59 16.89
CA LEU A 89 -11.03 -3.27 18.17
C LEU A 89 -10.57 -4.74 17.98
N ILE A 90 -11.14 -5.43 17.00
CA ILE A 90 -10.72 -6.79 16.67
C ILE A 90 -9.26 -6.80 16.19
N ALA A 91 -8.86 -5.87 15.32
CA ALA A 91 -7.49 -5.74 14.89
C ALA A 91 -6.53 -5.50 16.08
N ALA A 92 -6.90 -4.61 17.01
CA ALA A 92 -6.11 -4.37 18.22
C ALA A 92 -6.01 -5.62 19.11
N LEU A 93 -7.11 -6.36 19.31
CA LEU A 93 -7.12 -7.60 20.08
C LEU A 93 -6.23 -8.68 19.44
N GLN A 94 -6.18 -8.76 18.10
CA GLN A 94 -5.26 -9.68 17.43
C GLN A 94 -3.80 -9.32 17.72
N ILE A 95 -3.42 -8.03 17.61
CA ILE A 95 -2.06 -7.57 17.95
C ILE A 95 -1.73 -7.85 19.41
N LEU A 96 -2.63 -7.55 20.35
CA LEU A 96 -2.44 -7.89 21.77
C LEU A 96 -2.29 -9.40 21.98
N GLY A 97 -3.06 -10.22 21.28
CA GLY A 97 -2.94 -11.68 21.30
C GLY A 97 -1.54 -12.15 20.84
N VAL A 98 -1.00 -11.56 19.76
CA VAL A 98 0.36 -11.84 19.30
C VAL A 98 1.39 -11.43 20.35
N MET A 99 1.25 -10.24 20.95
CA MET A 99 2.13 -9.77 22.02
C MET A 99 2.13 -10.74 23.22
N CYS A 100 0.95 -11.18 23.66
CA CYS A 100 0.82 -12.15 24.76
C CYS A 100 1.49 -13.50 24.42
N ARG A 101 1.33 -14.02 23.21
CA ARG A 101 1.93 -15.29 22.80
C ARG A 101 3.43 -15.22 22.64
N THR A 102 3.95 -14.11 22.12
CA THR A 102 5.36 -13.96 21.77
C THR A 102 6.20 -13.30 22.86
N GLY A 103 5.58 -12.63 23.83
CA GLY A 103 6.25 -11.80 24.85
C GLY A 103 6.87 -10.51 24.28
N LYS A 104 6.64 -10.20 22.99
CA LYS A 104 7.19 -9.01 22.32
C LYS A 104 6.39 -7.77 22.70
N THR A 105 7.07 -6.65 22.76
CA THR A 105 6.44 -5.33 22.86
C THR A 105 5.78 -4.95 21.52
N ALA A 106 4.85 -4.00 21.54
CA ALA A 106 4.21 -3.50 20.33
C ALA A 106 5.24 -2.95 19.34
N SER A 107 6.27 -2.25 19.80
CA SER A 107 7.33 -1.71 18.94
C SER A 107 8.14 -2.82 18.24
N GLU A 108 8.47 -3.90 18.94
CA GLU A 108 9.18 -5.04 18.33
C GLU A 108 8.30 -5.81 17.35
N LEU A 109 7.00 -5.88 17.63
CA LEU A 109 6.05 -6.58 16.77
C LEU A 109 5.72 -5.80 15.50
N LEU A 110 5.55 -4.48 15.60
CA LEU A 110 5.09 -3.65 14.49
C LEU A 110 6.24 -3.10 13.63
N ASN A 111 7.47 -3.02 14.14
CA ASN A 111 8.61 -2.48 13.39
C ASN A 111 9.29 -3.57 12.54
N GLN A 112 8.52 -4.17 11.60
CA GLN A 112 9.00 -5.31 10.80
C GLN A 112 9.66 -4.89 9.48
N PHE A 113 9.44 -3.67 9.00
CA PHE A 113 10.05 -3.13 7.78
C PHE A 113 10.30 -1.63 7.90
N VAL A 114 11.19 -1.14 7.07
CA VAL A 114 11.41 0.30 6.88
C VAL A 114 10.58 0.73 5.68
N PRO A 115 9.71 1.74 5.82
CA PRO A 115 8.96 2.25 4.69
C PRO A 115 9.89 2.74 3.58
N VAL A 116 9.58 2.38 2.35
CA VAL A 116 10.23 2.96 1.17
C VAL A 116 9.87 4.43 1.08
N PRO A 117 10.84 5.33 0.82
CA PRO A 117 10.59 6.75 0.61
C PRO A 117 9.47 6.98 -0.40
N GLN A 118 8.53 7.86 -0.05
CA GLN A 118 7.34 8.14 -0.83
C GLN A 118 7.11 9.64 -0.93
N LYS A 119 6.75 10.12 -2.13
CA LYS A 119 6.26 11.48 -2.36
C LYS A 119 4.87 11.44 -2.98
N LEU A 120 4.01 12.34 -2.53
CA LEU A 120 2.67 12.55 -3.07
C LEU A 120 2.51 14.03 -3.43
N VAL A 121 2.19 14.31 -4.69
CA VAL A 121 1.88 15.65 -5.18
C VAL A 121 0.44 15.67 -5.69
N ASN A 122 -0.31 16.69 -5.27
CA ASN A 122 -1.65 16.96 -5.77
C ASN A 122 -1.57 18.09 -6.79
N LEU A 123 -2.03 17.84 -8.01
CA LEU A 123 -2.04 18.79 -9.11
C LEU A 123 -3.48 19.27 -9.35
N PRO A 124 -3.86 20.46 -8.82
CA PRO A 124 -5.19 21.02 -9.01
C PRO A 124 -5.37 21.59 -10.42
N ASP A 125 -6.61 21.80 -10.81
CA ASP A 125 -7.01 22.52 -12.03
C ASP A 125 -6.50 21.93 -13.34
N ILE A 126 -6.29 20.59 -13.36
CA ILE A 126 -5.91 19.84 -14.55
C ILE A 126 -7.03 18.85 -14.87
N ASP A 127 -7.47 18.80 -16.14
CA ASP A 127 -8.50 17.87 -16.58
C ASP A 127 -7.99 16.41 -16.43
N LYS A 128 -8.81 15.58 -15.84
CA LYS A 128 -8.54 14.14 -15.66
C LYS A 128 -8.34 13.38 -16.97
N VAL A 129 -8.82 13.93 -18.08
CA VAL A 129 -8.61 13.38 -19.44
C VAL A 129 -7.13 13.29 -19.79
N VAL A 130 -6.30 14.18 -19.26
CA VAL A 130 -4.83 14.19 -19.45
C VAL A 130 -4.20 12.84 -19.10
N LEU A 131 -4.76 12.09 -18.15
CA LEU A 131 -4.26 10.75 -17.80
C LEU A 131 -4.40 9.71 -18.92
N LYS A 132 -5.17 10.01 -19.95
CA LYS A 132 -5.36 9.16 -21.14
C LYS A 132 -4.53 9.61 -22.33
N GLU A 133 -3.83 10.73 -22.23
CA GLU A 133 -2.97 11.22 -23.28
C GLU A 133 -1.78 10.29 -23.52
N ALA A 134 -1.51 10.00 -24.79
CA ALA A 134 -0.45 9.07 -25.17
C ALA A 134 0.93 9.49 -24.61
N TYR A 135 1.20 10.79 -24.57
CA TYR A 135 2.43 11.33 -24.02
C TYR A 135 2.56 11.02 -22.52
N ILE A 136 1.50 11.21 -21.73
CA ILE A 136 1.50 10.92 -20.28
C ILE A 136 1.69 9.44 -20.04
N ILE A 137 0.98 8.59 -20.80
CA ILE A 137 1.13 7.13 -20.70
C ILE A 137 2.59 6.71 -20.99
N GLN A 138 3.22 7.30 -22.02
CA GLN A 138 4.63 7.02 -22.35
C GLN A 138 5.59 7.48 -21.27
N ILE A 139 5.40 8.68 -20.69
CA ILE A 139 6.23 9.18 -19.59
C ILE A 139 6.11 8.29 -18.35
N VAL A 140 4.89 7.88 -17.98
CA VAL A 140 4.67 6.95 -16.86
C VAL A 140 5.41 5.65 -17.11
N ALA A 141 5.23 5.02 -18.28
CA ALA A 141 5.91 3.78 -18.62
C ALA A 141 7.45 3.92 -18.61
N ALA A 142 7.98 5.05 -19.09
CA ALA A 142 9.42 5.32 -19.05
C ALA A 142 9.94 5.46 -17.61
N VAL A 143 9.20 6.17 -16.74
CA VAL A 143 9.56 6.33 -15.33
C VAL A 143 9.49 4.98 -14.60
N GLU A 144 8.43 4.18 -14.83
CA GLU A 144 8.31 2.84 -14.26
C GLU A 144 9.46 1.92 -14.69
N ALA A 145 9.86 1.99 -15.97
CA ALA A 145 11.00 1.24 -16.49
C ALA A 145 12.33 1.69 -15.86
N GLU A 146 12.53 3.00 -15.61
CA GLU A 146 13.72 3.52 -14.92
C GLU A 146 13.78 3.07 -13.45
N LEU A 147 12.65 3.05 -12.76
CA LEU A 147 12.56 2.61 -11.36
C LEU A 147 12.68 1.08 -11.21
N GLY A 148 12.21 0.33 -12.20
CA GLY A 148 12.17 -1.13 -12.17
C GLY A 148 11.50 -1.66 -10.91
N ASN A 149 12.09 -2.68 -10.28
CA ASN A 149 11.59 -3.26 -9.03
C ASN A 149 11.90 -2.41 -7.77
N ASN A 150 12.66 -1.31 -7.93
CA ASN A 150 13.11 -0.47 -6.83
C ASN A 150 12.16 0.71 -6.56
N GLY A 151 11.07 0.81 -7.30
CA GLY A 151 10.10 1.86 -7.12
C GLY A 151 8.82 1.62 -7.91
N ARG A 152 7.87 2.53 -7.77
CA ARG A 152 6.59 2.47 -8.50
C ARG A 152 5.94 3.85 -8.59
N VAL A 153 5.04 3.97 -9.54
CA VAL A 153 4.25 5.18 -9.79
C VAL A 153 2.77 4.88 -9.59
N ILE A 154 2.05 5.80 -8.96
CA ILE A 154 0.59 5.81 -8.94
C ILE A 154 0.12 7.16 -9.44
N LEU A 155 -0.62 7.13 -10.53
CA LEU A 155 -1.25 8.29 -11.12
C LEU A 155 -2.76 8.09 -11.12
N ARG A 156 -3.49 8.95 -10.39
CA ARG A 156 -4.94 8.79 -10.28
C ARG A 156 -5.69 10.12 -10.14
N PRO A 157 -6.91 10.21 -10.67
CA PRO A 157 -7.78 11.34 -10.38
C PRO A 157 -8.24 11.28 -8.91
N SER A 158 -8.45 12.43 -8.29
CA SER A 158 -9.21 12.49 -7.03
C SER A 158 -10.68 12.21 -7.30
N GLY A 159 -11.33 11.44 -6.41
CA GLY A 159 -12.76 11.15 -6.49
C GLY A 159 -13.64 12.34 -6.06
N THR A 160 -13.13 13.17 -5.16
CA THR A 160 -13.90 14.24 -4.49
C THR A 160 -13.48 15.65 -4.90
N GLU A 161 -12.29 15.82 -5.46
CA GLU A 161 -11.68 17.10 -5.79
C GLU A 161 -11.26 17.16 -7.26
N PRO A 162 -11.24 18.35 -7.90
CA PRO A 162 -10.79 18.52 -9.27
C PRO A 162 -9.25 18.55 -9.33
N LEU A 163 -8.60 17.44 -8.98
CA LEU A 163 -7.14 17.31 -9.01
C LEU A 163 -6.68 15.91 -9.42
N ILE A 164 -5.45 15.85 -9.91
CA ILE A 164 -4.71 14.62 -10.19
C ILE A 164 -3.72 14.39 -9.04
N ARG A 165 -3.66 13.16 -8.55
CA ARG A 165 -2.68 12.73 -7.55
C ARG A 165 -1.58 11.94 -8.21
N VAL A 166 -0.36 12.40 -8.02
CA VAL A 166 0.88 11.77 -8.45
C VAL A 166 1.58 11.25 -7.21
N MET A 167 1.77 9.94 -7.11
CA MET A 167 2.55 9.32 -6.05
C MET A 167 3.69 8.52 -6.66
N VAL A 168 4.86 8.68 -6.11
CA VAL A 168 6.05 7.89 -6.45
C VAL A 168 6.63 7.32 -5.17
N GLU A 169 7.04 6.07 -5.22
CA GLU A 169 7.89 5.42 -4.21
C GLU A 169 9.16 4.94 -4.89
N ALA A 170 10.30 5.11 -4.24
CA ALA A 170 11.56 4.54 -4.69
C ALA A 170 12.51 4.31 -3.52
N LEU A 171 13.31 3.23 -3.61
CA LEU A 171 14.33 2.90 -2.60
C LEU A 171 15.42 3.97 -2.53
N ASP A 172 15.69 4.65 -3.64
CA ASP A 172 16.68 5.73 -3.77
C ASP A 172 15.97 7.09 -3.83
N GLU A 173 16.25 7.97 -2.87
CA GLU A 173 15.63 9.29 -2.83
C GLU A 173 15.93 10.17 -4.06
N PRO A 174 17.16 10.22 -4.61
CA PRO A 174 17.43 10.91 -5.86
C PRO A 174 16.61 10.39 -7.04
N ALA A 175 16.41 9.07 -7.15
CA ALA A 175 15.54 8.48 -8.18
C ALA A 175 14.06 8.86 -7.97
N LEU A 176 13.61 8.89 -6.71
CA LEU A 176 12.27 9.34 -6.33
C LEU A 176 12.03 10.79 -6.80
N ASP A 177 12.98 11.69 -6.51
CA ASP A 177 12.87 13.10 -6.85
C ASP A 177 12.83 13.33 -8.36
N LYS A 178 13.75 12.70 -9.08
CA LYS A 178 13.80 12.75 -10.54
C LYS A 178 12.53 12.22 -11.20
N ALA A 179 12.00 11.10 -10.70
CA ALA A 179 10.77 10.51 -11.18
C ALA A 179 9.56 11.43 -10.95
N MET A 180 9.45 11.99 -9.73
CA MET A 180 8.40 12.94 -9.39
C MET A 180 8.46 14.21 -10.26
N GLU A 181 9.63 14.80 -10.43
CA GLU A 181 9.82 15.98 -11.26
C GLU A 181 9.39 15.74 -12.72
N LYS A 182 9.80 14.61 -13.32
CA LYS A 182 9.41 14.25 -14.68
C LYS A 182 7.89 14.14 -14.84
N LEU A 183 7.22 13.46 -13.91
CA LEU A 183 5.76 13.25 -13.97
C LEU A 183 5.00 14.57 -13.76
N VAL A 184 5.38 15.35 -12.76
CA VAL A 184 4.73 16.63 -12.45
C VAL A 184 4.90 17.60 -13.63
N THR A 185 6.11 17.77 -14.16
CA THR A 185 6.36 18.64 -15.31
C THR A 185 5.56 18.25 -16.54
N ALA A 186 5.50 16.94 -16.83
CA ALA A 186 4.73 16.44 -17.97
C ALA A 186 3.23 16.70 -17.81
N ILE A 187 2.66 16.52 -16.62
CA ILE A 187 1.23 16.72 -16.37
C ILE A 187 0.90 18.22 -16.34
N GLU A 188 1.75 19.05 -15.74
CA GLU A 188 1.56 20.51 -15.67
C GLU A 188 1.64 21.18 -17.04
N SER A 189 2.29 20.59 -18.04
CA SER A 189 2.30 21.11 -19.41
C SER A 189 0.91 21.12 -20.08
N TYR A 190 -0.09 20.50 -19.46
CA TYR A 190 -1.49 20.49 -19.89
C TYR A 190 -2.39 21.46 -19.09
N ARG A 191 -1.80 22.28 -18.24
CA ARG A 191 -2.54 23.27 -17.42
C ARG A 191 -3.01 24.46 -18.25
#